data_312df625b9e9a79d0c477daf69b055f6
#
_entry.id   312df625b9e9a79d0c477daf69b055f6
#
_cell.length_a   1.000
_cell.length_b   1.000
_cell.length_c   1.000
_cell.angle_alpha   90.00
_cell.angle_beta   90.00
_cell.angle_gamma   90.00
#
_symmetry.space_group_name_H-M   'P 1'
#
loop_
_entity.id
_entity.type
_entity.pdbx_description
1 polymer ?
#
loop_
_entity_poly.entity_id
_entity_poly.type
_entity_poly.pdbx_seq_one_letter_code
_entity_poly.pdbx_strand_id
1 'polypeptide(L)'
;MENIVTIAKVLSDINRIKILGLLLRNRELCVCEFCDTLNLSQPLVSRHLKQIKALGMINSKQEGKWVIYSLSNRQDSLMKCCLSEIKKSTHDLPSLVSCTR
;
A
#
# COMPACT_ATOMS: atom_id res chain seq x y z
N MET A 1 11.37 -0.91 -20.46
CA MET A 1 10.68 0.40 -20.54
C MET A 1 9.23 0.33 -20.13
N GLU A 2 8.51 -0.70 -20.53
CA GLU A 2 7.11 -0.90 -20.14
C GLU A 2 6.93 -1.00 -18.62
N ASN A 3 7.89 -1.63 -17.93
CA ASN A 3 7.86 -1.76 -16.48
C ASN A 3 7.89 -0.38 -15.79
N ILE A 4 8.72 0.53 -16.28
CA ILE A 4 8.80 1.89 -15.75
C ILE A 4 7.47 2.62 -15.92
N VAL A 5 6.85 2.49 -17.08
CA VAL A 5 5.55 3.11 -17.36
C VAL A 5 4.48 2.57 -16.41
N THR A 6 4.43 1.26 -16.23
CA THR A 6 3.46 0.60 -15.35
C THR A 6 3.63 1.06 -13.91
N ILE A 7 4.86 1.08 -13.41
CA ILE A 7 5.16 1.55 -12.05
C ILE A 7 4.77 3.02 -11.91
N ALA A 8 5.12 3.85 -12.88
CA ALA A 8 4.81 5.27 -12.84
C ALA A 8 3.30 5.51 -12.80
N LYS A 9 2.51 4.76 -13.57
CA LYS A 9 1.05 4.87 -13.56
C LYS A 9 0.47 4.53 -12.20
N VAL A 10 0.93 3.44 -11.58
CA VAL A 10 0.46 3.05 -10.25
C VAL A 10 0.83 4.10 -9.22
N LEU A 11 2.05 4.62 -9.26
CA LEU A 11 2.55 5.57 -8.28
C LEU A 11 2.17 7.03 -8.59
N SER A 12 1.38 7.27 -9.63
CA SER A 12 0.93 8.63 -9.97
C SER A 12 -0.30 9.08 -9.15
N ASP A 13 -0.81 8.24 -8.29
CA ASP A 13 -1.97 8.56 -7.43
C ASP A 13 -1.49 8.70 -5.98
N ILE A 14 -1.79 9.84 -5.36
CA ILE A 14 -1.36 10.13 -3.99
C ILE A 14 -1.89 9.10 -2.97
N ASN A 15 -3.09 8.59 -3.17
CA ASN A 15 -3.66 7.61 -2.24
C ASN A 15 -2.90 6.29 -2.29
N ARG A 16 -2.41 5.88 -3.45
CA ARG A 16 -1.57 4.68 -3.58
C ARG A 16 -0.22 4.87 -2.90
N ILE A 17 0.35 6.07 -3.01
CA ILE A 17 1.58 6.41 -2.28
C ILE A 17 1.34 6.33 -0.76
N LYS A 18 0.23 6.87 -0.29
CA LYS A 18 -0.12 6.83 1.14
C LYS A 18 -0.31 5.39 1.64
N ILE A 19 -0.95 4.54 0.84
CA ILE A 19 -1.12 3.11 1.17
C ILE A 19 0.24 2.45 1.35
N LEU A 20 1.15 2.66 0.41
CA LEU A 20 2.50 2.10 0.51
C LEU A 20 3.26 2.65 1.72
N GLY A 21 3.11 3.95 2.01
CA GLY A 21 3.70 4.56 3.19
C GLY A 21 3.21 3.94 4.48
N LEU A 22 1.91 3.63 4.58
CA LEU A 22 1.35 2.96 5.75
C LEU A 22 1.94 1.56 5.92
N LEU A 23 2.16 0.83 4.83
CA LEU A 23 2.77 -0.51 4.88
C LEU A 23 4.26 -0.47 5.19
N LEU A 24 4.93 0.64 4.89
CA LEU A 24 6.33 0.84 5.32
C LEU A 24 6.42 1.08 6.83
N ARG A 25 5.43 1.77 7.39
CA ARG A 25 5.38 2.08 8.80
C ARG A 25 4.81 0.94 9.64
N ASN A 26 3.86 0.20 9.08
CA ASN A 26 3.15 -0.90 9.75
C ASN A 26 3.28 -2.16 8.91
N ARG A 27 3.78 -3.25 9.48
CA ARG A 27 4.12 -4.46 8.73
C ARG A 27 2.94 -5.06 7.97
N GLU A 28 1.78 -5.09 8.60
CA GLU A 28 0.59 -5.73 8.05
C GLU A 28 -0.63 -4.89 8.37
N LEU A 29 -1.51 -4.70 7.38
CA LEU A 29 -2.75 -3.94 7.55
C LEU A 29 -3.89 -4.63 6.79
N CYS A 30 -5.09 -4.58 7.37
CA CYS A 30 -6.30 -5.01 6.67
C CYS A 30 -6.95 -3.80 5.96
N VAL A 31 -7.92 -4.09 5.06
CA VAL A 31 -8.56 -3.04 4.27
C VAL A 31 -9.18 -1.96 5.15
N CYS A 32 -9.86 -2.34 6.25
CA CYS A 32 -10.52 -1.34 7.11
C CYS A 32 -9.53 -0.40 7.78
N GLU A 33 -8.31 -0.86 8.07
CA GLU A 33 -7.27 0.01 8.64
C GLU A 33 -6.83 1.08 7.66
N PHE A 34 -6.71 0.73 6.37
CA PHE A 34 -6.44 1.74 5.34
C PHE A 34 -7.59 2.74 5.21
N CYS A 35 -8.82 2.24 5.16
CA CYS A 35 -10.00 3.09 5.02
C CYS A 35 -10.12 4.09 6.16
N ASP A 36 -10.00 3.61 7.39
CA ASP A 36 -10.18 4.43 8.57
C ASP A 36 -9.03 5.40 8.78
N THR A 37 -7.79 4.96 8.51
CA THR A 37 -6.61 5.81 8.67
C THR A 37 -6.58 6.93 7.63
N LEU A 38 -6.90 6.61 6.38
CA LEU A 38 -6.83 7.57 5.28
C LEU A 38 -8.16 8.27 5.00
N ASN A 39 -9.23 7.88 5.69
CA ASN A 39 -10.58 8.41 5.48
C ASN A 39 -11.03 8.24 4.03
N LEU A 40 -10.88 7.02 3.52
CA LEU A 40 -11.25 6.65 2.16
C LEU A 40 -12.29 5.52 2.19
N SER A 41 -13.11 5.46 1.15
CA SER A 41 -14.12 4.40 1.03
C SER A 41 -13.48 3.05 0.76
N GLN A 42 -14.14 1.97 1.20
CA GLN A 42 -13.66 0.61 0.96
C GLN A 42 -13.54 0.27 -0.53
N PRO A 43 -14.52 0.60 -1.39
CA PRO A 43 -14.36 0.31 -2.83
C PRO A 43 -13.14 0.98 -3.44
N LEU A 44 -12.85 2.23 -3.03
CA LEU A 44 -11.69 2.96 -3.53
C LEU A 44 -10.38 2.32 -3.07
N VAL A 45 -10.27 2.02 -1.77
CA VAL A 45 -9.07 1.38 -1.20
C VAL A 45 -8.86 0.01 -1.84
N SER A 46 -9.91 -0.79 -1.97
CA SER A 46 -9.81 -2.13 -2.58
C SER A 46 -9.31 -2.06 -4.00
N ARG A 47 -9.78 -1.08 -4.78
CA ARG A 47 -9.32 -0.87 -6.16
C ARG A 47 -7.84 -0.49 -6.21
N HIS A 48 -7.40 0.41 -5.34
CA HIS A 48 -5.99 0.79 -5.25
C HIS A 48 -5.11 -0.39 -4.85
N LEU A 49 -5.52 -1.15 -3.84
CA LEU A 49 -4.77 -2.34 -3.40
C LEU A 49 -4.64 -3.37 -4.50
N LYS A 50 -5.71 -3.57 -5.28
CA LYS A 50 -5.68 -4.51 -6.42
C LYS A 50 -4.66 -4.07 -7.47
N GLN A 51 -4.60 -2.78 -7.78
CA GLN A 51 -3.65 -2.25 -8.76
C GLN A 51 -2.21 -2.36 -8.28
N ILE A 52 -1.96 -2.04 -7.01
CA ILE A 52 -0.62 -2.16 -6.42
C ILE A 52 -0.19 -3.63 -6.37
N LYS A 53 -1.11 -4.52 -6.02
CA LYS A 53 -0.85 -5.96 -5.95
C LYS A 53 -0.51 -6.53 -7.33
N ALA A 54 -1.23 -6.08 -8.38
CA ALA A 54 -0.95 -6.51 -9.75
C ALA A 54 0.46 -6.14 -10.20
N LEU A 55 1.02 -5.08 -9.64
CA LEU A 55 2.40 -4.65 -9.90
C LEU A 55 3.44 -5.52 -9.18
N GLY A 56 3.02 -6.28 -8.18
CA GLY A 56 3.91 -7.13 -7.39
C GLY A 56 4.55 -6.45 -6.20
N MET A 57 4.12 -5.24 -5.84
CA MET A 57 4.69 -4.51 -4.71
C MET A 57 4.15 -4.96 -3.36
N ILE A 58 2.96 -5.54 -3.33
CA ILE A 58 2.32 -6.01 -2.10
C ILE A 58 1.77 -7.41 -2.27
N ASN A 59 1.63 -8.10 -1.14
CA ASN A 59 0.99 -9.41 -1.04
C ASN A 59 -0.26 -9.31 -0.18
N SER A 60 -1.13 -10.30 -0.30
CA SER A 60 -2.28 -10.43 0.58
C SER A 60 -2.40 -11.86 1.09
N LYS A 61 -2.97 -12.01 2.28
CA LYS A 61 -3.28 -13.33 2.84
C LYS A 61 -4.62 -13.27 3.56
N GLN A 62 -5.32 -14.40 3.59
CA GLN A 62 -6.59 -14.51 4.30
C GLN A 62 -6.32 -14.95 5.73
N GLU A 63 -6.84 -14.22 6.71
CA GLU A 63 -6.83 -14.59 8.13
C GLU A 63 -8.26 -14.50 8.66
N GLY A 64 -8.94 -15.66 8.74
CA GLY A 64 -10.34 -15.67 9.10
C GLY A 64 -11.17 -14.89 8.09
N LYS A 65 -11.90 -13.88 8.55
CA LYS A 65 -12.69 -12.99 7.69
C LYS A 65 -11.89 -11.79 7.17
N TRP A 66 -10.62 -11.66 7.58
CA TRP A 66 -9.79 -10.52 7.23
C TRP A 66 -8.87 -10.84 6.08
N VAL A 67 -8.67 -9.87 5.19
CA VAL A 67 -7.62 -9.92 4.17
C VAL A 67 -6.52 -8.98 4.62
N ILE A 68 -5.33 -9.51 4.82
CA ILE A 68 -4.17 -8.79 5.37
C ILE A 68 -3.19 -8.52 4.24
N TYR A 69 -2.76 -7.26 4.13
CA TYR A 69 -1.80 -6.81 3.13
C TYR A 69 -0.45 -6.50 3.75
N SER A 70 0.60 -6.80 3.01
CA SER A 70 1.99 -6.52 3.41
C SER A 70 2.83 -6.23 2.18
N LEU A 71 3.98 -5.57 2.37
CA LEU A 71 4.92 -5.33 1.27
C LEU A 71 5.53 -6.65 0.81
N SER A 72 5.68 -6.78 -0.51
CA SER A 72 6.34 -7.93 -1.12
C SER A 72 7.85 -7.89 -0.87
N ASN A 73 8.47 -9.06 -0.73
CA ASN A 73 9.92 -9.16 -0.66
C ASN A 73 10.57 -9.19 -2.06
N ARG A 74 9.75 -9.30 -3.11
CA ARG A 74 10.23 -9.43 -4.49
C ARG A 74 10.10 -8.11 -5.24
N GLN A 75 10.92 -7.14 -4.85
CA GLN A 75 10.89 -5.82 -5.45
C GLN A 75 12.16 -5.59 -6.27
N ASP A 76 11.99 -5.07 -7.48
CA ASP A 76 13.13 -4.68 -8.30
C ASP A 76 13.75 -3.37 -7.77
N SER A 77 14.86 -2.95 -8.38
CA SER A 77 15.60 -1.78 -7.91
C SER A 77 14.80 -0.48 -7.99
N LEU A 78 13.95 -0.32 -9.00
CA LEU A 78 13.12 0.88 -9.13
C LEU A 78 12.06 0.92 -8.03
N MET A 79 11.41 -0.20 -7.76
CA MET A 79 10.43 -0.28 -6.67
C MET A 79 11.07 0.02 -5.32
N LYS A 80 12.25 -0.53 -5.05
CA LYS A 80 12.99 -0.27 -3.82
C LYS A 80 13.34 1.21 -3.69
N CYS A 81 13.76 1.83 -4.77
CA CYS A 81 14.09 3.25 -4.80
C CYS A 81 12.86 4.10 -4.47
N CYS A 82 11.72 3.80 -5.11
CA CYS A 82 10.47 4.51 -4.85
C CYS A 82 10.02 4.34 -3.39
N LEU A 83 10.08 3.13 -2.85
CA LEU A 83 9.72 2.87 -1.45
C LEU A 83 10.64 3.62 -0.48
N SER A 84 11.92 3.70 -0.80
CA SER A 84 12.89 4.46 0.01
C SER A 84 12.51 5.94 0.06
N GLU A 85 12.09 6.52 -1.06
CA GLU A 85 11.63 7.91 -1.10
C GLU A 85 10.32 8.11 -0.32
N ILE A 86 9.37 7.18 -0.47
CA ILE A 86 8.11 7.23 0.27
C ILE A 86 8.36 7.17 1.78
N LYS A 87 9.29 6.30 2.20
CA LYS A 87 9.63 6.12 3.62
C LYS A 87 10.07 7.43 4.27
N LYS A 88 10.76 8.29 3.54
CA LYS A 88 11.22 9.59 4.04
C LYS A 88 10.06 10.52 4.41
N SER A 89 8.89 10.31 3.84
CA SER A 89 7.70 11.16 4.02
C SER A 89 6.62 10.53 4.88
N THR A 90 6.86 9.38 5.50
CA THR A 90 5.82 8.69 6.29
C THR A 90 5.37 9.46 7.52
N HIS A 91 6.19 10.41 8.00
CA HIS A 91 5.82 11.27 9.12
C HIS A 91 4.63 12.20 8.78
N ASP A 92 4.35 12.43 7.49
CA ASP A 92 3.21 13.23 7.05
C ASP A 92 1.90 12.45 7.06
N LEU A 93 1.97 11.12 7.27
CA LEU A 93 0.78 10.27 7.28
C LEU A 93 0.06 10.35 8.62
N PRO A 94 -1.29 10.21 8.61
CA PRO A 94 -2.06 10.15 9.85
C PRO A 94 -1.62 9.00 10.75
N SER A 95 -1.91 9.11 12.04
CA SER A 95 -1.72 8.01 12.98
C SER A 95 -2.63 6.85 12.60
N LEU A 96 -2.14 5.63 12.78
CA LEU A 96 -2.90 4.43 12.44
C LEU A 96 -4.19 4.34 13.25
N VAL A 97 -5.29 4.08 12.56
CA VAL A 97 -6.56 3.72 13.18
C VAL A 97 -6.68 2.19 13.05
N SER A 98 -6.41 1.49 14.13
CA SER A 98 -6.45 0.03 14.15
C SER A 98 -7.87 -0.49 14.17
N CYS A 99 -8.09 -1.59 13.44
CA CYS A 99 -9.31 -2.36 13.52
C CYS A 99 -9.08 -3.56 14.41
N THR A 100 -10.14 -4.01 15.09
CA THR A 100 -10.08 -5.24 15.90
C THR A 100 -10.00 -6.44 14.98
N ARG A 101 -8.91 -7.19 15.05
CA ARG A 101 -8.69 -8.39 14.26
C ARG A 101 -8.59 -9.62 15.12
#